data_b120f05080cd6a716f6218094d9dd0d5
#
_entry.id   b120f05080cd6a716f6218094d9dd0d5
#
_cell.length_a   1.000
_cell.length_b   1.000
_cell.length_c   1.000
_cell.angle_alpha   90.00
_cell.angle_beta   90.00
_cell.angle_gamma   90.00
#
_symmetry.space_group_name_H-M   'P 1'
#
loop_
_entity.id
_entity.type
_entity.pdbx_description
1 polymer ?
#
loop_
_entity_poly.entity_id
_entity_poly.type
_entity_poly.pdbx_seq_one_letter_code
_entity_poly.pdbx_strand_id
1 'polypeptide(L)'
;TWRGMEDLYKQNQVKNIGVSNFTPEHFEALLAQVSIKPVINQVEFHPYLTQNKLRKYLEAQNIIMESWSPLMNSQILHDEVINEGANEVGKTPAQVVIRWNIQHDVVVIPKSVTPHRIEENLDVWNFELSDNQMERIDQLNQDKRIGPNPLEFDGK
;
A
#
# COMPACT_ATOMS: atom_id res chain seq x y z
N THR A 1 22.18 9.48 1.82
CA THR A 1 21.67 8.09 1.76
C THR A 1 21.28 7.70 0.34
N TRP A 2 20.48 8.50 -0.42
CA TRP A 2 20.04 8.13 -1.78
C TRP A 2 21.20 7.91 -2.75
N ARG A 3 22.21 8.78 -2.76
CA ARG A 3 23.41 8.63 -3.62
C ARG A 3 24.12 7.28 -3.42
N GLY A 4 24.22 6.80 -2.16
CA GLY A 4 24.79 5.47 -1.90
C GLY A 4 23.93 4.33 -2.49
N MET A 5 22.61 4.47 -2.53
CA MET A 5 21.73 3.51 -3.21
C MET A 5 21.88 3.57 -4.74
N GLU A 6 22.04 4.77 -5.31
CA GLU A 6 22.37 4.93 -6.73
C GLU A 6 23.69 4.26 -7.10
N ASP A 7 24.70 4.34 -6.23
CA ASP A 7 26.00 3.70 -6.44
C ASP A 7 25.88 2.18 -6.45
N LEU A 8 25.10 1.60 -5.51
CA LEU A 8 24.81 0.15 -5.50
C LEU A 8 24.04 -0.30 -6.75
N TYR A 9 23.09 0.51 -7.21
CA TYR A 9 22.35 0.25 -8.44
C TYR A 9 23.29 0.28 -9.67
N LYS A 10 24.14 1.31 -9.80
CA LYS A 10 25.11 1.44 -10.89
C LYS A 10 26.14 0.31 -10.92
N GLN A 11 26.48 -0.24 -9.75
CA GLN A 11 27.34 -1.40 -9.60
C GLN A 11 26.64 -2.75 -9.82
N ASN A 12 25.34 -2.76 -10.20
CA ASN A 12 24.51 -3.95 -10.33
C ASN A 12 24.41 -4.83 -9.07
N GLN A 13 24.63 -4.25 -7.90
CA GLN A 13 24.49 -4.95 -6.61
C GLN A 13 23.01 -5.04 -6.18
N VAL A 14 22.18 -4.13 -6.64
CA VAL A 14 20.72 -4.15 -6.48
C VAL A 14 20.06 -3.91 -7.83
N LYS A 15 18.90 -4.50 -8.05
CA LYS A 15 18.14 -4.37 -9.30
C LYS A 15 17.28 -3.11 -9.34
N ASN A 16 16.77 -2.69 -8.21
CA ASN A 16 15.89 -1.54 -8.05
C ASN A 16 16.13 -0.88 -6.69
N ILE A 17 15.80 0.40 -6.61
CA ILE A 17 15.86 1.18 -5.37
C ILE A 17 14.53 1.92 -5.17
N GLY A 18 14.12 2.09 -3.92
CA GLY A 18 12.85 2.68 -3.56
C GLY A 18 12.90 3.48 -2.27
N VAL A 19 11.78 4.06 -1.93
CA VAL A 19 11.60 4.86 -0.71
C VAL A 19 10.43 4.34 0.12
N SER A 20 10.33 4.82 1.34
CA SER A 20 9.19 4.53 2.21
C SER A 20 8.66 5.80 2.86
N ASN A 21 7.33 5.90 2.97
CA ASN A 21 6.60 7.01 3.58
C ASN A 21 6.86 8.39 2.93
N PHE A 22 7.20 8.42 1.65
CA PHE A 22 7.36 9.69 0.93
C PHE A 22 5.99 10.26 0.53
N THR A 23 5.81 11.54 0.80
CA THR A 23 4.69 12.35 0.28
C THR A 23 5.11 13.01 -1.05
N PRO A 24 4.17 13.62 -1.81
CA PRO A 24 4.54 14.38 -3.00
C PRO A 24 5.64 15.41 -2.75
N GLU A 25 5.58 16.11 -1.62
CA GLU A 25 6.59 17.13 -1.23
C GLU A 25 7.98 16.51 -1.05
N HIS A 26 8.07 15.33 -0.45
CA HIS A 26 9.34 14.59 -0.32
C HIS A 26 9.87 14.16 -1.69
N PHE A 27 8.98 13.74 -2.62
CA PHE A 27 9.36 13.39 -3.97
C PHE A 27 9.88 14.59 -4.76
N GLU A 28 9.23 15.73 -4.70
CA GLU A 28 9.67 16.95 -5.38
C GLU A 28 11.10 17.32 -4.95
N ALA A 29 11.37 17.27 -3.64
CA ALA A 29 12.69 17.55 -3.10
C ALA A 29 13.75 16.52 -3.54
N LEU A 30 13.37 15.22 -3.60
CA LEU A 30 14.29 14.16 -4.01
C LEU A 30 14.55 14.21 -5.51
N LEU A 31 13.52 14.25 -6.33
CA LEU A 31 13.61 14.15 -7.80
C LEU A 31 14.40 15.30 -8.41
N ALA A 32 14.45 16.46 -7.76
CA ALA A 32 15.30 17.58 -8.16
C ALA A 32 16.82 17.31 -8.03
N GLN A 33 17.22 16.25 -7.30
CA GLN A 33 18.62 16.04 -6.90
C GLN A 33 19.20 14.68 -7.29
N VAL A 34 18.38 13.78 -7.86
CA VAL A 34 18.77 12.38 -8.11
C VAL A 34 18.90 12.08 -9.60
N SER A 35 19.78 11.14 -9.93
CA SER A 35 19.94 10.63 -11.29
C SER A 35 19.08 9.39 -11.57
N ILE A 36 18.80 8.62 -10.53
CA ILE A 36 18.00 7.40 -10.60
C ILE A 36 16.76 7.62 -9.74
N LYS A 37 15.59 7.55 -10.39
CA LYS A 37 14.30 7.71 -9.73
C LYS A 37 13.94 6.45 -8.92
N PRO A 38 13.32 6.57 -7.72
CA PRO A 38 12.77 5.43 -7.02
C PRO A 38 11.69 4.73 -7.85
N VAL A 39 11.69 3.41 -7.84
CA VAL A 39 10.68 2.62 -8.56
C VAL A 39 9.46 2.31 -7.71
N ILE A 40 9.58 2.40 -6.40
CA ILE A 40 8.55 2.04 -5.44
C ILE A 40 8.53 3.00 -4.25
N ASN A 41 7.34 3.25 -3.72
CA ASN A 41 7.12 3.94 -2.45
C ASN A 41 6.26 3.04 -1.54
N GLN A 42 6.85 2.54 -0.46
CA GLN A 42 6.13 1.74 0.53
C GLN A 42 5.50 2.66 1.58
N VAL A 43 4.16 2.67 1.66
CA VAL A 43 3.39 3.60 2.51
C VAL A 43 2.29 2.90 3.27
N GLU A 44 1.79 3.53 4.33
CA GLU A 44 0.55 3.12 4.97
C GLU A 44 -0.62 3.25 4.00
N PHE A 45 -1.31 2.13 3.72
CA PHE A 45 -2.46 2.15 2.84
C PHE A 45 -3.45 1.05 3.22
N HIS A 46 -4.70 1.42 3.45
CA HIS A 46 -5.81 0.54 3.84
C HIS A 46 -7.14 1.30 3.67
N PRO A 47 -8.31 0.66 3.80
CA PRO A 47 -9.60 1.30 3.53
C PRO A 47 -9.87 2.59 4.32
N TYR A 48 -9.32 2.76 5.54
CA TYR A 48 -9.45 4.00 6.31
C TYR A 48 -8.42 5.09 5.96
N LEU A 49 -7.45 4.76 5.08
CA LEU A 49 -6.43 5.69 4.57
C LEU A 49 -6.13 5.38 3.10
N THR A 50 -6.98 5.82 2.21
CA THR A 50 -6.91 5.52 0.77
C THR A 50 -5.86 6.34 0.00
N GLN A 51 -5.31 7.37 0.62
CA GLN A 51 -4.23 8.21 0.07
C GLN A 51 -4.40 8.60 -1.41
N ASN A 52 -5.61 8.91 -1.85
CA ASN A 52 -5.94 9.17 -3.26
C ASN A 52 -5.04 10.21 -3.94
N LYS A 53 -4.64 11.27 -3.21
CA LYS A 53 -3.74 12.30 -3.73
C LYS A 53 -2.36 11.73 -4.01
N LEU A 54 -1.82 10.93 -3.09
CA LEU A 54 -0.51 10.28 -3.24
C LEU A 54 -0.54 9.22 -4.36
N ARG A 55 -1.60 8.39 -4.43
CA ARG A 55 -1.76 7.39 -5.48
C ARG A 55 -1.69 8.02 -6.87
N LYS A 56 -2.50 9.06 -7.13
CA LYS A 56 -2.49 9.80 -8.41
C LYS A 56 -1.13 10.41 -8.72
N TYR A 57 -0.44 10.90 -7.70
CA TYR A 57 0.91 11.43 -7.88
C TYR A 57 1.90 10.34 -8.30
N LEU A 58 1.90 9.19 -7.61
CA LEU A 58 2.79 8.07 -7.90
C LEU A 58 2.52 7.47 -9.28
N GLU A 59 1.25 7.31 -9.67
CA GLU A 59 0.83 6.88 -10.99
C GLU A 59 1.38 7.81 -12.08
N ALA A 60 1.19 9.12 -11.94
CA ALA A 60 1.72 10.12 -12.90
C ALA A 60 3.25 10.09 -13.00
N GLN A 61 3.94 9.65 -11.94
CA GLN A 61 5.39 9.48 -11.91
C GLN A 61 5.85 8.10 -12.35
N ASN A 62 4.97 7.15 -12.66
CA ASN A 62 5.27 5.73 -12.88
C ASN A 62 6.08 5.13 -11.71
N ILE A 63 5.66 5.39 -10.48
CA ILE A 63 6.22 4.84 -9.24
C ILE A 63 5.19 3.88 -8.64
N ILE A 64 5.61 2.66 -8.34
CA ILE A 64 4.75 1.63 -7.75
C ILE A 64 4.44 2.03 -6.30
N MET A 65 3.19 1.90 -5.90
CA MET A 65 2.79 2.00 -4.50
C MET A 65 2.80 0.62 -3.86
N GLU A 66 3.37 0.52 -2.67
CA GLU A 66 3.33 -0.68 -1.84
C GLU A 66 2.69 -0.37 -0.48
N SER A 67 1.73 -1.20 -0.08
CA SER A 67 0.97 -1.03 1.17
C SER A 67 1.64 -1.74 2.33
N TRP A 68 2.05 -1.00 3.37
CA TRP A 68 2.31 -1.59 4.67
C TRP A 68 1.09 -1.44 5.59
N SER A 69 0.94 -2.38 6.53
CA SER A 69 -0.22 -2.51 7.42
C SER A 69 -1.59 -2.52 6.72
N PRO A 70 -1.78 -3.25 5.62
CA PRO A 70 -3.05 -3.26 4.88
C PRO A 70 -4.24 -3.68 5.73
N LEU A 71 -4.04 -4.49 6.76
CA LEU A 71 -5.08 -5.00 7.64
C LEU A 71 -5.20 -4.20 8.97
N MET A 72 -4.49 -3.07 9.12
CA MET A 72 -4.56 -2.19 10.31
C MET A 72 -4.42 -2.95 11.65
N ASN A 73 -3.47 -3.89 11.76
CA ASN A 73 -3.36 -4.77 12.93
C ASN A 73 -4.70 -5.51 13.23
N SER A 74 -5.41 -5.93 12.20
CA SER A 74 -6.71 -6.60 12.22
C SER A 74 -7.91 -5.71 12.57
N GLN A 75 -7.75 -4.42 12.81
CA GLN A 75 -8.87 -3.53 13.15
C GLN A 75 -9.91 -3.44 12.02
N ILE A 76 -9.45 -3.34 10.76
CA ILE A 76 -10.32 -3.24 9.59
C ILE A 76 -11.19 -4.49 9.36
N LEU A 77 -10.78 -5.65 9.88
CA LEU A 77 -11.49 -6.92 9.70
C LEU A 77 -12.84 -6.98 10.45
N HIS A 78 -13.10 -6.01 11.31
CA HIS A 78 -14.36 -5.88 12.06
C HIS A 78 -15.31 -4.84 11.44
N ASP A 79 -14.91 -4.18 10.36
CA ASP A 79 -15.74 -3.21 9.65
C ASP A 79 -16.91 -3.92 8.96
N GLU A 80 -18.10 -3.33 9.07
CA GLU A 80 -19.36 -3.92 8.55
C GLU A 80 -19.33 -4.04 7.02
N VAL A 81 -18.87 -3.00 6.31
CA VAL A 81 -18.77 -2.98 4.84
C VAL A 81 -17.78 -4.04 4.34
N ILE A 82 -16.67 -4.24 5.04
CA ILE A 82 -15.68 -5.28 4.71
C ILE A 82 -16.28 -6.67 4.92
N ASN A 83 -17.03 -6.88 6.01
CA ASN A 83 -17.67 -8.17 6.31
C ASN A 83 -18.83 -8.47 5.32
N GLU A 84 -19.62 -7.47 4.94
CA GLU A 84 -20.63 -7.62 3.90
C GLU A 84 -19.98 -8.03 2.57
N GLY A 85 -18.95 -7.30 2.13
CA GLY A 85 -18.20 -7.64 0.91
C GLY A 85 -17.62 -9.06 0.95
N ALA A 86 -17.11 -9.48 2.10
CA ALA A 86 -16.58 -10.83 2.31
C ALA A 86 -17.66 -11.91 2.13
N ASN A 87 -18.85 -11.69 2.71
CA ASN A 87 -20.00 -12.58 2.57
C ASN A 87 -20.48 -12.66 1.11
N GLU A 88 -20.53 -11.53 0.40
CA GLU A 88 -20.97 -11.44 -0.99
C GLU A 88 -20.08 -12.28 -1.94
N VAL A 89 -18.76 -12.30 -1.70
CA VAL A 89 -17.81 -13.03 -2.54
C VAL A 89 -17.40 -14.40 -1.98
N GLY A 90 -17.90 -14.79 -0.80
CA GLY A 90 -17.58 -16.06 -0.14
C GLY A 90 -16.11 -16.16 0.28
N LYS A 91 -15.51 -15.05 0.71
CA LYS A 91 -14.11 -14.93 1.14
C LYS A 91 -14.00 -14.36 2.55
N THR A 92 -12.81 -14.34 3.11
CA THR A 92 -12.59 -13.71 4.41
C THR A 92 -12.42 -12.19 4.29
N PRO A 93 -12.69 -11.42 5.35
CA PRO A 93 -12.43 -9.98 5.39
C PRO A 93 -10.97 -9.62 5.03
N ALA A 94 -10.00 -10.44 5.43
CA ALA A 94 -8.60 -10.24 5.08
C ALA A 94 -8.36 -10.36 3.57
N GLN A 95 -8.92 -11.39 2.93
CA GLN A 95 -8.84 -11.59 1.49
C GLN A 95 -9.47 -10.42 0.72
N VAL A 96 -10.63 -9.92 1.19
CA VAL A 96 -11.30 -8.75 0.58
C VAL A 96 -10.40 -7.51 0.62
N VAL A 97 -9.80 -7.19 1.76
CA VAL A 97 -8.91 -6.03 1.87
C VAL A 97 -7.64 -6.21 1.03
N ILE A 98 -7.08 -7.41 0.97
CA ILE A 98 -5.90 -7.70 0.12
C ILE A 98 -6.30 -7.55 -1.36
N ARG A 99 -7.43 -8.09 -1.78
CA ARG A 99 -7.93 -7.98 -3.15
C ARG A 99 -8.24 -6.53 -3.54
N TRP A 100 -8.82 -5.75 -2.65
CA TRP A 100 -9.05 -4.32 -2.83
C TRP A 100 -7.72 -3.56 -3.08
N ASN A 101 -6.66 -3.86 -2.34
CA ASN A 101 -5.32 -3.31 -2.61
C ASN A 101 -4.86 -3.65 -4.02
N ILE A 102 -4.95 -4.92 -4.43
CA ILE A 102 -4.51 -5.42 -5.73
C ILE A 102 -5.30 -4.74 -6.87
N GLN A 103 -6.62 -4.57 -6.71
CA GLN A 103 -7.46 -3.91 -7.72
C GLN A 103 -7.23 -2.39 -7.81
N HIS A 104 -6.52 -1.82 -6.85
CA HIS A 104 -6.00 -0.46 -6.91
C HIS A 104 -4.56 -0.39 -7.46
N ASP A 105 -4.03 -1.47 -8.05
CA ASP A 105 -2.66 -1.59 -8.53
C ASP A 105 -1.61 -1.33 -7.44
N VAL A 106 -1.95 -1.65 -6.19
CA VAL A 106 -1.08 -1.50 -5.02
C VAL A 106 -0.49 -2.86 -4.65
N VAL A 107 0.83 -2.94 -4.59
CA VAL A 107 1.53 -4.11 -4.02
C VAL A 107 1.21 -4.19 -2.53
N VAL A 108 0.85 -5.36 -2.06
CA VAL A 108 0.40 -5.55 -0.68
C VAL A 108 1.26 -6.56 0.07
N ILE A 109 1.70 -6.20 1.28
CA ILE A 109 2.56 -7.04 2.13
C ILE A 109 1.89 -7.36 3.48
N PRO A 110 0.86 -8.22 3.50
CA PRO A 110 0.16 -8.60 4.73
C PRO A 110 1.07 -9.47 5.62
N LYS A 111 1.27 -9.05 6.85
CA LYS A 111 2.06 -9.80 7.83
C LYS A 111 1.21 -10.88 8.49
N SER A 112 1.68 -12.12 8.49
CA SER A 112 1.17 -13.20 9.34
C SER A 112 2.30 -14.11 9.83
N VAL A 113 2.09 -14.73 11.01
CA VAL A 113 2.95 -15.79 11.55
C VAL A 113 2.21 -17.13 11.63
N THR A 114 0.95 -17.15 11.23
CA THR A 114 0.08 -18.33 11.29
C THR A 114 0.03 -18.96 9.89
N PRO A 115 0.50 -20.21 9.72
CA PRO A 115 0.62 -20.82 8.38
C PRO A 115 -0.66 -20.74 7.55
N HIS A 116 -1.80 -21.16 8.07
CA HIS A 116 -3.06 -21.14 7.31
C HIS A 116 -3.49 -19.73 6.89
N ARG A 117 -3.17 -18.66 7.67
CA ARG A 117 -3.45 -17.28 7.28
C ARG A 117 -2.52 -16.80 6.17
N ILE A 118 -1.29 -17.32 6.11
CA ILE A 118 -0.37 -17.02 5.01
C ILE A 118 -0.92 -17.61 3.70
N GLU A 119 -1.38 -18.86 3.73
CA GLU A 119 -2.02 -19.52 2.59
C GLU A 119 -3.30 -18.79 2.17
N GLU A 120 -4.17 -18.44 3.14
CA GLU A 120 -5.39 -17.67 2.91
C GLU A 120 -5.12 -16.31 2.26
N ASN A 121 -4.12 -15.56 2.76
CA ASN A 121 -3.74 -14.26 2.20
C ASN A 121 -3.20 -14.35 0.76
N LEU A 122 -2.73 -15.51 0.32
CA LEU A 122 -2.30 -15.76 -1.06
C LEU A 122 -3.45 -16.18 -1.98
N ASP A 123 -4.55 -16.71 -1.43
CA ASP A 123 -5.74 -17.15 -2.19
C ASP A 123 -6.68 -15.98 -2.52
N VAL A 124 -6.15 -14.99 -3.26
CA VAL A 124 -6.85 -13.74 -3.61
C VAL A 124 -6.96 -13.51 -5.12
N TRP A 125 -6.52 -14.48 -5.93
CA TRP A 125 -6.49 -14.35 -7.39
C TRP A 125 -7.68 -14.99 -8.10
N ASN A 126 -8.51 -15.74 -7.39
CA ASN A 126 -9.63 -16.52 -7.91
C ASN A 126 -10.99 -15.82 -7.74
N PHE A 127 -11.02 -14.55 -7.38
CA PHE A 127 -12.21 -13.71 -7.30
C PHE A 127 -11.86 -12.24 -7.58
N GLU A 128 -12.88 -11.45 -7.84
CA GLU A 128 -12.78 -10.00 -8.01
C GLU A 128 -13.88 -9.30 -7.21
N LEU A 129 -13.57 -8.11 -6.74
CA LEU A 129 -14.56 -7.19 -6.20
C LEU A 129 -15.17 -6.41 -7.35
N SER A 130 -16.50 -6.30 -7.37
CA SER A 130 -17.19 -5.45 -8.33
C SER A 130 -16.88 -3.96 -8.09
N ASP A 131 -17.12 -3.12 -9.10
CA ASP A 131 -16.93 -1.66 -8.98
C ASP A 131 -17.71 -1.09 -7.79
N ASN A 132 -18.93 -1.58 -7.55
CA ASN A 132 -19.74 -1.16 -6.40
C ASN A 132 -19.09 -1.54 -5.07
N GLN A 133 -18.54 -2.76 -4.95
CA GLN A 133 -17.81 -3.17 -3.74
C GLN A 133 -16.54 -2.35 -3.52
N MET A 134 -15.78 -2.10 -4.59
CA MET A 134 -14.61 -1.23 -4.54
C MET A 134 -14.97 0.18 -4.06
N GLU A 135 -16.03 0.78 -4.61
CA GLU A 135 -16.51 2.11 -4.22
C GLU A 135 -16.96 2.16 -2.76
N ARG A 136 -17.72 1.16 -2.30
CA ARG A 136 -18.15 1.07 -0.89
C ARG A 136 -16.96 1.02 0.06
N ILE A 137 -15.91 0.27 -0.29
CA ILE A 137 -14.68 0.19 0.51
C ILE A 137 -13.91 1.51 0.44
N ASP A 138 -13.83 2.16 -0.71
CA ASP A 138 -13.17 3.46 -0.86
C ASP A 138 -13.84 4.56 -0.02
N GLN A 139 -15.16 4.49 0.15
CA GLN A 139 -15.93 5.41 0.99
C GLN A 139 -15.65 5.26 2.49
N LEU A 140 -14.98 4.21 2.93
CA LEU A 140 -14.52 4.05 4.31
C LEU A 140 -13.38 5.00 4.69
N ASN A 141 -12.80 5.74 3.74
CA ASN A 141 -11.69 6.63 3.98
C ASN A 141 -12.00 7.67 5.07
N GLN A 142 -11.15 7.74 6.06
CA GLN A 142 -11.23 8.67 7.19
C GLN A 142 -9.94 9.49 7.34
N ASP A 143 -8.98 9.34 6.41
CA ASP A 143 -7.61 9.83 6.54
C ASP A 143 -6.95 9.43 7.87
N LYS A 144 -7.38 8.29 8.40
CA LYS A 144 -6.97 7.77 9.71
C LYS A 144 -5.70 6.94 9.58
N ARG A 145 -4.62 7.40 10.21
CA ARG A 145 -3.36 6.67 10.30
C ARG A 145 -3.29 5.82 11.57
N ILE A 146 -2.54 4.71 11.48
CA ILE A 146 -2.07 3.94 12.63
C ILE A 146 -0.57 4.16 12.87
N GLY A 147 0.15 4.61 11.86
CA GLY A 147 1.52 5.08 11.96
C GLY A 147 1.63 6.60 12.05
N PRO A 148 2.85 7.14 12.25
CA PRO A 148 3.08 8.56 12.33
C PRO A 148 2.80 9.27 10.99
N ASN A 149 2.45 10.55 11.06
CA ASN A 149 2.35 11.37 9.86
C ASN A 149 3.75 11.62 9.26
N PRO A 150 4.02 11.24 8.00
CA PRO A 150 5.35 11.39 7.40
C PRO A 150 5.86 12.84 7.32
N LEU A 151 4.96 13.83 7.31
CA LEU A 151 5.34 15.25 7.29
C LEU A 151 5.75 15.79 8.67
N GLU A 152 5.38 15.09 9.74
CA GLU A 152 5.63 15.48 11.13
C GLU A 152 6.70 14.60 11.80
N PHE A 153 7.06 13.48 11.14
CA PHE A 153 7.98 12.50 11.67
C PHE A 153 9.44 12.96 11.45
N ASP A 154 10.14 13.26 12.54
CA ASP A 154 11.52 13.75 12.53
C ASP A 154 12.60 12.63 12.58
N GLY A 155 12.19 11.38 12.52
CA GLY A 155 13.09 10.22 12.52
C GLY A 155 13.63 9.82 13.90
N LYS A 156 13.02 10.31 14.99
CA LYS A 156 13.41 9.96 16.37
C LYS A 156 12.43 9.00 17.01
#